data_05ee6caf946e32eb837bdfbecabb981f
#
_entry.id   05ee6caf946e32eb837bdfbecabb981f
#
_cell.length_a   1.000
_cell.length_b   1.000
_cell.length_c   1.000
_cell.angle_alpha   90.00
_cell.angle_beta   90.00
_cell.angle_gamma   90.00
#
_symmetry.space_group_name_H-M   'P 1'
#
loop_
_entity.id
_entity.type
_entity.pdbx_description
1 polymer ?
#
loop_
_entity_poly.entity_id
_entity_poly.type
_entity_poly.pdbx_seq_one_letter_code
_entity_poly.pdbx_strand_id
1 'polypeptide(L)'
;MSLSFGLFSPFRNPPKWRIPWPEFYQTQIKHAKLAEDLGFDEMWLSEHHFCEDGWSPSLFPIASAMAQETTTIRIGTFVLLLPLGKHPVQVAEDATTLDIISDGRFDLGMGLGYRVPEYKGFGISRK
;
A
#
# COMPACT_ATOMS: atom_id res chain seq x y z
N MET A 1 -22.01 14.18 12.33
CA MET A 1 -20.88 13.65 11.52
C MET A 1 -19.98 12.89 12.48
N SER A 2 -19.72 11.62 12.25
CA SER A 2 -18.67 10.88 12.94
C SER A 2 -17.34 11.18 12.23
N LEU A 3 -16.26 11.33 12.99
CA LEU A 3 -14.91 11.39 12.46
C LEU A 3 -14.46 9.96 12.13
N SER A 4 -13.68 9.83 11.06
CA SER A 4 -13.01 8.60 10.65
C SER A 4 -11.50 8.76 10.87
N PHE A 5 -10.83 7.74 11.39
CA PHE A 5 -9.41 7.78 11.72
C PHE A 5 -8.67 6.69 10.95
N GLY A 6 -7.72 7.09 10.12
CA GLY A 6 -6.86 6.18 9.37
C GLY A 6 -5.42 6.18 9.86
N LEU A 7 -4.76 5.04 9.73
CA LEU A 7 -3.32 4.89 9.91
C LEU A 7 -2.60 4.88 8.55
N PHE A 8 -1.47 5.57 8.48
CA PHE A 8 -0.60 5.57 7.31
C PHE A 8 0.60 4.64 7.53
N SER A 9 0.74 3.63 6.67
CA SER A 9 1.82 2.63 6.75
C SER A 9 2.70 2.66 5.49
N PRO A 10 3.88 3.27 5.55
CA PRO A 10 4.80 3.37 4.42
C PRO A 10 5.66 2.13 4.20
N PHE A 11 5.62 1.11 5.06
CA PHE A 11 6.45 -0.09 4.98
C PHE A 11 7.95 0.19 4.88
N ARG A 12 8.47 1.03 5.77
CA ARG A 12 9.89 1.41 5.79
C ARG A 12 10.68 0.59 6.81
N ASN A 13 11.76 -0.03 6.37
CA ASN A 13 12.70 -0.81 7.17
C ASN A 13 14.12 -0.21 7.04
N PRO A 14 14.38 0.94 7.70
CA PRO A 14 15.59 1.71 7.49
C PRO A 14 16.84 0.98 7.96
N PRO A 15 18.00 1.16 7.29
CA PRO A 15 19.24 0.41 7.55
C PRO A 15 19.67 0.38 9.01
N LYS A 16 19.53 1.51 9.71
CA LYS A 16 19.95 1.64 11.11
C LYS A 16 19.20 0.70 12.08
N TRP A 17 17.94 0.36 11.76
CA TRP A 17 17.06 -0.48 12.61
C TRP A 17 16.48 -1.65 11.84
N ARG A 18 17.13 -2.03 10.74
CA ARG A 18 16.63 -3.08 9.86
C ARG A 18 16.52 -4.42 10.57
N ILE A 19 15.34 -5.00 10.46
CA ILE A 19 15.08 -6.40 10.84
C ILE A 19 14.97 -7.25 9.57
N PRO A 20 15.00 -8.59 9.65
CA PRO A 20 14.82 -9.46 8.49
C PRO A 20 13.53 -9.12 7.71
N TRP A 21 13.62 -9.05 6.39
CA TRP A 21 12.50 -8.64 5.55
C TRP A 21 11.22 -9.47 5.72
N PRO A 22 11.27 -10.82 5.84
CA PRO A 22 10.06 -11.61 6.07
C PRO A 22 9.38 -11.25 7.39
N GLU A 23 10.14 -11.09 8.46
CA GLU A 23 9.64 -10.68 9.76
C GLU A 23 9.02 -9.28 9.73
N PHE A 24 9.71 -8.34 9.05
CA PHE A 24 9.21 -6.98 8.89
C PHE A 24 7.85 -6.95 8.18
N TYR A 25 7.73 -7.62 7.02
CA TYR A 25 6.47 -7.64 6.26
C TYR A 25 5.34 -8.31 7.05
N GLN A 26 5.61 -9.44 7.70
CA GLN A 26 4.62 -10.11 8.56
C GLN A 26 4.14 -9.20 9.69
N THR A 27 5.06 -8.47 10.32
CA THR A 27 4.73 -7.52 11.40
C THR A 27 3.87 -6.39 10.88
N GLN A 28 4.23 -5.78 9.74
CA GLN A 28 3.45 -4.68 9.14
C GLN A 28 2.04 -5.13 8.71
N ILE A 29 1.90 -6.36 8.19
CA ILE A 29 0.58 -6.92 7.85
C ILE A 29 -0.28 -7.10 9.10
N LYS A 30 0.29 -7.64 10.20
CA LYS A 30 -0.40 -7.78 11.48
C LYS A 30 -0.78 -6.44 12.12
N HIS A 31 -0.08 -5.35 11.80
CA HIS A 31 -0.48 -4.03 12.25
C HIS A 31 -1.85 -3.60 11.71
N ALA A 32 -2.28 -4.10 10.55
CA ALA A 32 -3.65 -3.85 10.07
C ALA A 32 -4.70 -4.48 11.00
N LYS A 33 -4.45 -5.71 11.47
CA LYS A 33 -5.33 -6.36 12.46
C LYS A 33 -5.32 -5.63 13.80
N LEU A 34 -4.14 -5.22 14.26
CA LEU A 34 -4.03 -4.43 15.50
C LEU A 34 -4.76 -3.09 15.39
N ALA A 35 -4.66 -2.41 14.24
CA ALA A 35 -5.38 -1.17 13.99
C ALA A 35 -6.90 -1.37 14.05
N GLU A 36 -7.41 -2.44 13.43
CA GLU A 36 -8.82 -2.83 13.50
C GLU A 36 -9.26 -3.07 14.95
N ASP A 37 -8.48 -3.84 15.72
CA ASP A 37 -8.78 -4.17 17.13
C ASP A 37 -8.76 -2.92 18.04
N LEU A 38 -7.99 -1.90 17.67
CA LEU A 38 -7.93 -0.60 18.36
C LEU A 38 -9.00 0.39 17.89
N GLY A 39 -9.83 0.02 16.92
CA GLY A 39 -10.95 0.83 16.44
C GLY A 39 -10.58 1.90 15.41
N PHE A 40 -9.47 1.75 14.68
CA PHE A 40 -9.22 2.57 13.50
C PHE A 40 -10.12 2.15 12.34
N ASP A 41 -10.56 3.13 11.56
CA ASP A 41 -11.47 2.91 10.44
C ASP A 41 -10.73 2.52 9.16
N GLU A 42 -9.47 2.96 8.99
CA GLU A 42 -8.74 2.86 7.73
C GLU A 42 -7.25 2.58 7.91
N MET A 43 -6.67 1.81 6.97
CA MET A 43 -5.22 1.60 6.82
C MET A 43 -4.79 2.05 5.43
N TRP A 44 -3.87 3.02 5.35
CA TRP A 44 -3.39 3.60 4.10
C TRP A 44 -1.96 3.19 3.78
N LEU A 45 -1.76 2.66 2.57
CA LEU A 45 -0.47 2.24 2.03
C LEU A 45 0.06 3.27 1.03
N SER A 46 1.38 3.46 0.98
CA SER A 46 2.01 4.33 -0.02
C SER A 46 3.08 3.62 -0.82
N GLU A 47 3.24 4.04 -2.07
CA GLU A 47 4.17 3.44 -3.02
C GLU A 47 5.38 4.35 -3.27
N HIS A 48 6.58 3.77 -3.13
CA HIS A 48 7.81 4.34 -3.64
C HIS A 48 8.75 3.24 -4.15
N HIS A 49 9.61 3.59 -5.08
CA HIS A 49 10.55 2.67 -5.70
C HIS A 49 12.00 3.11 -5.47
N PHE A 50 12.93 2.16 -5.57
CA PHE A 50 14.38 2.39 -5.45
C PHE A 50 14.76 3.07 -4.12
N CYS A 51 14.05 2.75 -3.05
CA CYS A 51 14.36 3.21 -1.70
C CYS A 51 15.16 2.14 -0.95
N GLU A 52 16.26 2.55 -0.31
CA GLU A 52 17.13 1.63 0.45
C GLU A 52 16.38 0.97 1.62
N ASP A 53 15.42 1.67 2.20
CA ASP A 53 14.58 1.20 3.30
C ASP A 53 13.38 0.35 2.84
N GLY A 54 13.28 0.07 1.53
CA GLY A 54 12.28 -0.81 0.95
C GLY A 54 10.84 -0.28 0.97
N TRP A 55 10.65 1.02 1.13
CA TRP A 55 9.33 1.66 1.06
C TRP A 55 8.42 0.99 0.03
N SER A 56 7.29 0.45 0.47
CA SER A 56 6.54 -0.58 -0.27
C SER A 56 6.42 -0.34 -1.79
N PRO A 57 7.04 -1.18 -2.62
CA PRO A 57 7.04 -0.99 -4.07
C PRO A 57 5.85 -1.65 -4.77
N SER A 58 5.04 -2.43 -4.04
CA SER A 58 3.95 -3.24 -4.62
C SER A 58 2.77 -3.30 -3.64
N LEU A 59 1.77 -2.46 -3.86
CA LEU A 59 0.68 -2.26 -2.89
C LEU A 59 -0.38 -3.36 -2.91
N PHE A 60 -0.78 -3.87 -4.08
CA PHE A 60 -1.85 -4.87 -4.17
C PHE A 60 -1.56 -6.17 -3.41
N PRO A 61 -0.37 -6.80 -3.50
CA PRO A 61 -0.05 -7.98 -2.70
C PRO A 61 -0.10 -7.72 -1.18
N ILE A 62 0.40 -6.55 -0.74
CA ILE A 62 0.38 -6.16 0.66
C ILE A 62 -1.06 -5.95 1.14
N ALA A 63 -1.84 -5.19 0.38
CA ALA A 63 -3.24 -4.92 0.71
C ALA A 63 -4.08 -6.20 0.73
N SER A 64 -3.82 -7.15 -0.19
CA SER A 64 -4.50 -8.46 -0.20
C SER A 64 -4.18 -9.27 1.05
N ALA A 65 -2.92 -9.26 1.49
CA ALA A 65 -2.52 -9.94 2.73
C ALA A 65 -3.18 -9.31 3.96
N MET A 66 -3.23 -7.97 4.03
CA MET A 66 -3.94 -7.25 5.10
C MET A 66 -5.45 -7.54 5.09
N ALA A 67 -6.07 -7.60 3.91
CA ALA A 67 -7.49 -7.90 3.77
C ALA A 67 -7.87 -9.28 4.32
N GLN A 68 -6.96 -10.26 4.22
CA GLN A 68 -7.16 -11.60 4.79
C GLN A 68 -7.02 -11.65 6.31
N GLU A 69 -6.24 -10.76 6.91
CA GLU A 69 -6.04 -10.67 8.37
C GLU A 69 -7.13 -9.82 9.06
N THR A 70 -7.95 -9.10 8.30
CA THR A 70 -8.93 -8.12 8.82
C THR A 70 -10.34 -8.39 8.33
N THR A 71 -11.34 -7.83 9.01
CA THR A 71 -12.76 -8.06 8.70
C THR A 71 -13.57 -6.78 8.48
N THR A 72 -13.18 -5.65 9.07
CA THR A 72 -13.96 -4.41 9.05
C THR A 72 -13.18 -3.18 8.61
N ILE A 73 -11.88 -3.09 8.94
CA ILE A 73 -11.05 -1.95 8.58
C ILE A 73 -10.92 -1.83 7.06
N ARG A 74 -11.06 -0.61 6.54
CA ARG A 74 -10.84 -0.33 5.12
C ARG A 74 -9.34 -0.27 4.83
N ILE A 75 -8.94 -0.70 3.65
CA ILE A 75 -7.54 -0.69 3.20
C ILE A 75 -7.46 0.13 1.94
N GLY A 76 -6.61 1.15 1.94
CA GLY A 76 -6.49 2.05 0.81
C GLY A 76 -5.04 2.30 0.36
N THR A 77 -4.93 2.81 -0.86
CA THR A 77 -3.64 3.27 -1.40
C THR A 77 -3.56 4.80 -1.37
N PHE A 78 -2.48 5.32 -0.77
CA PHE A 78 -2.21 6.77 -0.68
C PHE A 78 -0.74 7.09 -1.04
N VAL A 79 -0.40 6.96 -2.31
CA VAL A 79 -1.21 6.59 -3.48
C VAL A 79 -0.49 5.52 -4.31
N LEU A 80 -1.23 4.81 -5.16
CA LEU A 80 -0.66 3.97 -6.22
C LEU A 80 -0.09 4.88 -7.32
N LEU A 81 1.15 4.64 -7.75
CA LEU A 81 1.82 5.45 -8.79
C LEU A 81 1.48 4.89 -10.19
N LEU A 82 0.36 5.34 -10.73
CA LEU A 82 -0.21 4.79 -11.97
C LEU A 82 0.76 4.81 -13.18
N PRO A 83 1.55 5.88 -13.45
CA PRO A 83 2.40 5.90 -14.63
C PRO A 83 3.59 4.95 -14.56
N LEU A 84 3.97 4.47 -13.36
CA LEU A 84 5.21 3.74 -13.15
C LEU A 84 5.05 2.25 -13.45
N GLY A 85 5.17 1.89 -14.74
CA GLY A 85 5.25 0.50 -15.20
C GLY A 85 3.94 -0.29 -15.08
N LYS A 86 2.79 0.38 -14.91
CA LYS A 86 1.48 -0.28 -14.78
C LYS A 86 0.59 0.03 -15.99
N HIS A 87 -0.06 -1.00 -16.50
CA HIS A 87 -1.10 -0.81 -17.51
C HIS A 87 -2.43 -0.48 -16.81
N PRO A 88 -3.20 0.54 -17.24
CA PRO A 88 -4.44 0.94 -16.54
C PRO A 88 -5.48 -0.19 -16.42
N VAL A 89 -5.60 -1.05 -17.43
CA VAL A 89 -6.50 -2.22 -17.38
C VAL A 89 -6.05 -3.19 -16.29
N GLN A 90 -4.74 -3.49 -16.18
CA GLN A 90 -4.23 -4.36 -15.13
C GLN A 90 -4.50 -3.78 -13.73
N VAL A 91 -4.32 -2.48 -13.57
CA VAL A 91 -4.63 -1.80 -12.30
C VAL A 91 -6.12 -1.94 -11.96
N ALA A 92 -7.01 -1.80 -12.95
CA ALA A 92 -8.44 -1.97 -12.73
C ALA A 92 -8.82 -3.41 -12.36
N GLU A 93 -8.20 -4.40 -13.02
CA GLU A 93 -8.41 -5.82 -12.70
C GLU A 93 -7.90 -6.18 -11.30
N ASP A 94 -6.68 -5.75 -10.95
CA ASP A 94 -6.08 -5.99 -9.63
C ASP A 94 -6.89 -5.31 -8.52
N ALA A 95 -7.34 -4.06 -8.74
CA ALA A 95 -8.15 -3.32 -7.79
C ALA A 95 -9.52 -3.99 -7.57
N THR A 96 -10.17 -4.41 -8.65
CA THR A 96 -11.46 -5.11 -8.58
C THR A 96 -11.30 -6.46 -7.86
N THR A 97 -10.24 -7.20 -8.16
CA THR A 97 -9.95 -8.47 -7.51
C THR A 97 -9.73 -8.28 -6.01
N LEU A 98 -8.97 -7.26 -5.63
CA LEU A 98 -8.74 -6.94 -4.22
C LEU A 98 -10.00 -6.48 -3.51
N ASP A 99 -10.85 -5.70 -4.18
CA ASP A 99 -12.14 -5.27 -3.63
C ASP A 99 -13.04 -6.47 -3.33
N ILE A 100 -13.11 -7.46 -4.24
CA ILE A 100 -13.81 -8.73 -4.01
C ILE A 100 -13.21 -9.50 -2.84
N ILE A 101 -11.86 -9.65 -2.78
CA ILE A 101 -11.17 -10.36 -1.69
C ILE A 101 -11.46 -9.70 -0.32
N SER A 102 -11.53 -8.39 -0.29
CA SER A 102 -11.75 -7.61 0.94
C SER A 102 -13.23 -7.43 1.31
N ASP A 103 -14.17 -7.94 0.51
CA ASP A 103 -15.62 -7.73 0.67
C ASP A 103 -15.99 -6.23 0.66
N GLY A 104 -15.52 -5.51 -0.38
CA GLY A 104 -15.85 -4.10 -0.61
C GLY A 104 -15.12 -3.10 0.30
N ARG A 105 -14.03 -3.51 0.96
CA ARG A 105 -13.26 -2.67 1.90
C ARG A 105 -12.03 -2.02 1.27
N PHE A 106 -11.83 -2.12 -0.04
CA PHE A 106 -10.66 -1.55 -0.70
C PHE A 106 -10.94 -0.15 -1.26
N ASP A 107 -10.02 0.80 -1.02
CA ASP A 107 -10.05 2.16 -1.54
C ASP A 107 -8.84 2.43 -2.45
N LEU A 108 -9.08 2.67 -3.72
CA LEU A 108 -8.03 2.93 -4.70
C LEU A 108 -7.72 4.42 -4.83
N GLY A 109 -6.66 4.89 -4.18
CA GLY A 109 -6.07 6.21 -4.42
C GLY A 109 -4.94 6.13 -5.43
N MET A 110 -4.99 6.96 -6.47
CA MET A 110 -3.98 6.99 -7.54
C MET A 110 -3.31 8.34 -7.66
N GLY A 111 -2.03 8.34 -8.05
CA GLY A 111 -1.26 9.56 -8.28
C GLY A 111 -0.23 9.40 -9.38
N LEU A 112 0.31 10.55 -9.80
CA LEU A 112 1.35 10.58 -10.83
C LEU A 112 2.75 10.28 -10.26
N GLY A 113 2.95 10.52 -8.98
CA GLY A 113 4.28 10.51 -8.39
C GLY A 113 5.08 11.78 -8.71
N TYR A 114 6.22 11.92 -8.05
CA TYR A 114 7.04 13.15 -8.19
C TYR A 114 8.55 12.87 -8.21
N ARG A 115 9.00 11.68 -7.85
CA ARG A 115 10.42 11.38 -7.69
C ARG A 115 11.08 11.05 -9.03
N VAL A 116 12.03 11.88 -9.44
CA VAL A 116 12.79 11.69 -10.68
C VAL A 116 13.48 10.34 -10.80
N PRO A 117 14.09 9.76 -9.73
CA PRO A 117 14.70 8.43 -9.80
C PRO A 117 13.72 7.32 -10.16
N GLU A 118 12.46 7.44 -9.73
CA GLU A 118 11.42 6.46 -10.04
C GLU A 118 11.09 6.47 -11.55
N TYR A 119 10.81 7.64 -12.10
CA TYR A 119 10.57 7.79 -13.53
C TYR A 119 11.74 7.28 -14.38
N LYS A 120 12.98 7.61 -13.99
CA LYS A 120 14.19 7.11 -14.66
C LYS A 120 14.31 5.59 -14.59
N GLY A 121 14.08 5.01 -13.42
CA GLY A 121 14.19 3.56 -13.19
C GLY A 121 13.19 2.76 -14.01
N PHE A 122 11.99 3.29 -14.25
CA PHE A 122 10.98 2.69 -15.13
C PHE A 122 11.11 3.09 -16.60
N GLY A 123 12.07 3.95 -16.97
CA GLY A 123 12.25 4.40 -18.35
C GLY A 123 11.11 5.29 -18.88
N ILE A 124 10.40 5.98 -18.00
CA ILE A 124 9.22 6.78 -18.33
C ILE A 124 9.57 8.28 -18.27
N SER A 125 9.11 9.03 -19.27
CA SER A 125 9.23 10.49 -19.26
C SER A 125 8.24 11.11 -18.27
N ARG A 126 8.71 12.05 -17.46
CA ARG A 126 7.88 12.84 -16.54
C ARG A 126 7.18 14.02 -17.24
N LYS A 127 7.40 14.22 -18.55
CA LYS A 127 6.83 15.34 -19.31
C LYS A 127 5.34 15.15 -19.59
#